data_2347db42ec50dffbbe26226200ac6d03
#
_entry.id   2347db42ec50dffbbe26226200ac6d03
#
_cell.length_a   1.000
_cell.length_b   1.000
_cell.length_c   1.000
_cell.angle_alpha   90.00
_cell.angle_beta   90.00
_cell.angle_gamma   90.00
#
_symmetry.space_group_name_H-M   'P 1'
#
loop_
_entity.id
_entity.type
_entity.pdbx_description
1 polymer ?
#
loop_
_entity_poly.entity_id
_entity_poly.type
_entity_poly.pdbx_seq_one_letter_code
_entity_poly.pdbx_strand_id
1 'polypeptide(L)'
;GVVKITPAHDPNDFEVGLRHDLPIVRVFTYDGHMTGAADKAAADALFAAGKNTVNEPHVLDCGKYAGMTTLEARKAILADLKEGGFLKEIEPLKHEVGTCYRCHSTIEPMVSKQWFVKMEPLAKPAIESVEKGEIKFVPERFTKNYMNWMKNTRDWCISRQLWWGHQIPAWYCDDCGETVVAKSAPCTCPKCGGTKLTQDPDTLDTWFSSALWPFSTLGWPNEESEDLKYFYPTN
;
A
#
# COMPACT_ATOMS: atom_id res chain seq x y z
N GLY A 1 -27.16 6.20 -17.14
CA GLY A 1 -27.03 4.93 -16.46
C GLY A 1 -26.57 5.11 -15.02
N VAL A 2 -26.61 4.06 -14.24
CA VAL A 2 -26.11 4.03 -12.85
C VAL A 2 -24.81 3.23 -12.84
N VAL A 3 -23.80 3.71 -12.15
CA VAL A 3 -22.51 3.05 -11.98
C VAL A 3 -22.29 2.74 -10.51
N LYS A 4 -21.87 1.51 -10.19
CA LYS A 4 -21.41 1.11 -8.86
C LYS A 4 -19.91 1.40 -8.79
N ILE A 5 -19.44 2.05 -7.74
CA ILE A 5 -18.04 2.37 -7.45
C ILE A 5 -17.73 1.90 -6.03
N THR A 6 -16.69 1.07 -5.89
CA THR A 6 -16.26 0.49 -4.59
C THR A 6 -14.78 0.79 -4.32
N PRO A 7 -14.46 2.00 -3.83
CA PRO A 7 -13.09 2.46 -3.67
C PRO A 7 -12.20 1.56 -2.78
N ALA A 8 -12.79 0.85 -1.83
CA ALA A 8 -12.03 -0.04 -0.95
C ALA A 8 -11.55 -1.34 -1.62
N HIS A 9 -12.12 -1.73 -2.77
CA HIS A 9 -11.98 -3.07 -3.32
C HIS A 9 -11.65 -3.14 -4.83
N ASP A 10 -11.35 -2.01 -5.44
CA ASP A 10 -10.91 -1.92 -6.83
C ASP A 10 -9.94 -0.74 -7.00
N PRO A 11 -8.74 -0.94 -7.61
CA PRO A 11 -7.77 0.13 -7.77
C PRO A 11 -8.25 1.31 -8.63
N ASN A 12 -9.05 1.05 -9.66
CA ASN A 12 -9.59 2.11 -10.51
C ASN A 12 -10.70 2.87 -9.78
N ASP A 13 -11.57 2.15 -9.07
CA ASP A 13 -12.60 2.75 -8.24
C ASP A 13 -11.98 3.58 -7.09
N PHE A 14 -10.83 3.17 -6.55
CA PHE A 14 -10.08 3.93 -5.55
C PHE A 14 -9.65 5.29 -6.10
N GLU A 15 -9.05 5.31 -7.30
CA GLU A 15 -8.65 6.56 -7.97
C GLU A 15 -9.85 7.47 -8.26
N VAL A 16 -10.99 6.90 -8.65
CA VAL A 16 -12.25 7.64 -8.81
C VAL A 16 -12.73 8.18 -7.47
N GLY A 17 -12.64 7.37 -6.42
CA GLY A 17 -12.98 7.76 -5.05
C GLY A 17 -12.20 8.98 -4.58
N LEU A 18 -10.87 8.99 -4.80
CA LEU A 18 -10.02 10.12 -4.45
C LEU A 18 -10.38 11.39 -5.23
N ARG A 19 -10.66 11.27 -6.54
CA ARG A 19 -11.02 12.42 -7.38
C ARG A 19 -12.36 13.05 -7.04
N HIS A 20 -13.29 12.28 -6.52
CA HIS A 20 -14.66 12.70 -6.25
C HIS A 20 -15.02 12.72 -4.76
N ASP A 21 -14.02 12.52 -3.88
CA ASP A 21 -14.22 12.49 -2.42
C ASP A 21 -15.31 11.49 -1.99
N LEU A 22 -15.28 10.30 -2.61
CA LEU A 22 -16.23 9.24 -2.28
C LEU A 22 -15.78 8.48 -1.02
N PRO A 23 -16.71 8.02 -0.18
CA PRO A 23 -16.35 7.24 1.00
C PRO A 23 -15.68 5.91 0.62
N ILE A 24 -14.59 5.59 1.31
CA ILE A 24 -13.93 4.30 1.21
C ILE A 24 -14.61 3.35 2.20
N VAL A 25 -15.34 2.36 1.71
CA VAL A 25 -16.13 1.44 2.54
C VAL A 25 -15.68 0.01 2.32
N ARG A 26 -15.13 -0.61 3.37
CA ARG A 26 -14.68 -2.00 3.37
C ARG A 26 -15.84 -2.93 3.74
N VAL A 27 -15.98 -4.04 3.03
CA VAL A 27 -17.05 -5.02 3.21
C VAL A 27 -16.57 -6.43 3.58
N PHE A 28 -15.26 -6.67 3.62
CA PHE A 28 -14.70 -7.95 4.11
C PHE A 28 -13.43 -7.73 4.95
N THR A 29 -13.13 -8.71 5.76
CA THR A 29 -11.99 -8.78 6.68
C THR A 29 -10.71 -9.20 5.97
N TYR A 30 -9.57 -9.12 6.65
CA TYR A 30 -8.26 -9.53 6.08
C TYR A 30 -8.16 -11.03 5.77
N ASP A 31 -9.02 -11.84 6.35
CA ASP A 31 -9.12 -13.30 6.09
C ASP A 31 -10.20 -13.66 5.06
N GLY A 32 -10.80 -12.65 4.40
CA GLY A 32 -11.73 -12.85 3.28
C GLY A 32 -13.17 -13.18 3.66
N HIS A 33 -13.60 -12.85 4.88
CA HIS A 33 -14.99 -13.00 5.30
C HIS A 33 -15.72 -11.67 5.31
N MET A 34 -17.00 -11.67 4.98
CA MET A 34 -17.83 -10.47 5.00
C MET A 34 -17.90 -9.89 6.41
N THR A 35 -17.74 -8.57 6.51
CA THR A 35 -17.74 -7.84 7.79
C THR A 35 -19.11 -7.82 8.45
N GLY A 36 -19.14 -7.84 9.78
CA GLY A 36 -20.35 -7.77 10.57
C GLY A 36 -20.38 -6.61 11.55
N ALA A 37 -21.37 -6.61 12.43
CA ALA A 37 -21.60 -5.57 13.43
C ALA A 37 -20.39 -5.36 14.36
N ALA A 38 -19.66 -6.43 14.73
CA ALA A 38 -18.49 -6.34 15.59
C ALA A 38 -17.33 -5.62 14.88
N ASP A 39 -17.08 -5.93 13.61
CA ASP A 39 -16.04 -5.29 12.80
C ASP A 39 -16.32 -3.80 12.63
N LYS A 40 -17.58 -3.46 12.34
CA LYS A 40 -18.03 -2.09 12.23
C LYS A 40 -17.83 -1.34 13.56
N ALA A 41 -18.26 -1.90 14.67
CA ALA A 41 -18.14 -1.26 15.99
C ALA A 41 -16.67 -1.04 16.37
N ALA A 42 -15.79 -1.99 16.07
CA ALA A 42 -14.36 -1.84 16.30
C ALA A 42 -13.75 -0.69 15.46
N ALA A 43 -14.11 -0.59 14.18
CA ALA A 43 -13.67 0.50 13.32
C ALA A 43 -14.21 1.87 13.79
N ASP A 44 -15.48 1.95 14.10
CA ASP A 44 -16.12 3.19 14.59
C ASP A 44 -15.47 3.67 15.91
N ALA A 45 -15.09 2.76 16.81
CA ALA A 45 -14.37 3.09 18.03
C ALA A 45 -12.98 3.69 17.78
N LEU A 46 -12.25 3.20 16.77
CA LEU A 46 -10.97 3.78 16.35
C LEU A 46 -11.13 5.17 15.77
N PHE A 47 -12.17 5.40 14.95
CA PHE A 47 -12.52 6.74 14.45
C PHE A 47 -12.84 7.70 15.59
N ALA A 48 -13.69 7.30 16.53
CA ALA A 48 -14.07 8.11 17.69
C ALA A 48 -12.87 8.46 18.59
N ALA A 49 -11.89 7.56 18.69
CA ALA A 49 -10.64 7.78 19.43
C ALA A 49 -9.62 8.67 18.69
N GLY A 50 -9.93 9.11 17.46
CA GLY A 50 -8.99 9.89 16.63
C GLY A 50 -7.74 9.12 16.20
N LYS A 51 -7.79 7.79 16.27
CA LYS A 51 -6.68 6.90 15.91
C LYS A 51 -6.68 6.53 14.43
N ASN A 52 -7.71 6.92 13.69
CA ASN A 52 -7.82 6.69 12.27
C ASN A 52 -7.51 7.96 11.47
N THR A 53 -6.86 7.78 10.33
CA THR A 53 -6.60 8.87 9.37
C THR A 53 -7.81 9.06 8.44
N VAL A 54 -7.87 10.22 7.78
CA VAL A 54 -8.96 10.58 6.83
C VAL A 54 -9.15 9.55 5.71
N ASN A 55 -8.10 8.81 5.37
CA ASN A 55 -8.12 7.82 4.28
C ASN A 55 -8.35 6.37 4.77
N GLU A 56 -8.73 6.16 6.01
CA GLU A 56 -9.06 4.80 6.46
C GLU A 56 -10.46 4.41 6.02
N PRO A 57 -10.64 3.16 5.57
CA PRO A 57 -11.94 2.70 5.14
C PRO A 57 -12.90 2.59 6.33
N HIS A 58 -14.11 3.10 6.14
CA HIS A 58 -15.24 2.74 6.98
C HIS A 58 -15.53 1.24 6.81
N VAL A 59 -16.08 0.61 7.84
CA VAL A 59 -16.45 -0.80 7.79
C VAL A 59 -17.96 -0.92 7.76
N LEU A 60 -18.48 -1.64 6.77
CA LEU A 60 -19.91 -1.91 6.66
C LEU A 60 -20.27 -3.15 7.49
N ASP A 61 -21.41 -3.11 8.16
CA ASP A 61 -22.07 -4.33 8.64
C ASP A 61 -22.86 -4.95 7.47
N CYS A 62 -22.41 -6.11 7.00
CA CYS A 62 -23.03 -6.82 5.89
C CYS A 62 -24.28 -7.64 6.31
N GLY A 63 -24.74 -7.48 7.54
CA GLY A 63 -25.98 -8.07 8.06
C GLY A 63 -25.99 -9.59 7.93
N LYS A 64 -27.00 -10.14 7.25
CA LYS A 64 -27.15 -11.60 7.10
C LYS A 64 -26.02 -12.30 6.33
N TYR A 65 -25.16 -11.56 5.63
CA TYR A 65 -24.00 -12.09 4.90
C TYR A 65 -22.73 -12.06 5.75
N ALA A 66 -22.75 -11.45 6.94
CA ALA A 66 -21.60 -11.38 7.82
C ALA A 66 -21.03 -12.77 8.14
N GLY A 67 -19.69 -12.88 8.11
CA GLY A 67 -18.98 -14.15 8.35
C GLY A 67 -18.96 -15.13 7.17
N MET A 68 -19.68 -14.88 6.08
CA MET A 68 -19.56 -15.66 4.85
C MET A 68 -18.27 -15.31 4.12
N THR A 69 -17.69 -16.29 3.44
CA THR A 69 -16.63 -16.01 2.46
C THR A 69 -17.20 -15.19 1.28
N THR A 70 -16.35 -14.50 0.53
CA THR A 70 -16.78 -13.71 -0.65
C THR A 70 -17.55 -14.56 -1.66
N LEU A 71 -17.17 -15.84 -1.84
CA LEU A 71 -17.86 -16.75 -2.76
C LEU A 71 -19.22 -17.19 -2.24
N GLU A 72 -19.35 -17.46 -0.95
CA GLU A 72 -20.63 -17.79 -0.31
C GLU A 72 -21.58 -16.60 -0.34
N ALA A 73 -21.10 -15.40 0.01
CA ALA A 73 -21.87 -14.17 -0.04
C ALA A 73 -22.38 -13.90 -1.46
N ARG A 74 -21.54 -14.09 -2.49
CA ARG A 74 -21.95 -13.95 -3.90
C ARG A 74 -23.14 -14.85 -4.24
N LYS A 75 -23.07 -16.11 -3.84
CA LYS A 75 -24.18 -17.08 -4.07
C LYS A 75 -25.45 -16.67 -3.33
N ALA A 76 -25.32 -16.28 -2.07
CA ALA A 76 -26.45 -15.85 -1.24
C ALA A 76 -27.12 -14.57 -1.79
N ILE A 77 -26.33 -13.55 -2.14
CA ILE A 77 -26.84 -12.31 -2.73
C ILE A 77 -27.58 -12.58 -4.05
N LEU A 78 -27.04 -13.43 -4.91
CA LEU A 78 -27.71 -13.77 -6.17
C LEU A 78 -29.04 -14.49 -5.95
N ALA A 79 -29.12 -15.37 -4.95
CA ALA A 79 -30.37 -16.04 -4.57
C ALA A 79 -31.42 -15.03 -4.07
N ASP A 80 -31.01 -14.11 -3.18
CA ASP A 80 -31.89 -13.06 -2.66
C ASP A 80 -32.38 -12.09 -3.73
N LEU A 81 -31.50 -11.69 -4.64
CA LEU A 81 -31.87 -10.82 -5.76
C LEU A 81 -32.87 -11.50 -6.71
N LYS A 82 -32.73 -12.83 -6.89
CA LYS A 82 -33.65 -13.64 -7.69
C LYS A 82 -35.01 -13.76 -6.99
N GLU A 83 -35.03 -14.06 -5.70
CA GLU A 83 -36.23 -14.17 -4.90
C GLU A 83 -36.99 -12.83 -4.84
N GLY A 84 -36.25 -11.72 -4.65
CA GLY A 84 -36.82 -10.37 -4.64
C GLY A 84 -37.27 -9.85 -6.02
N GLY A 85 -37.05 -10.60 -7.10
CA GLY A 85 -37.42 -10.18 -8.46
C GLY A 85 -36.52 -9.09 -9.06
N PHE A 86 -35.36 -8.82 -8.44
CA PHE A 86 -34.40 -7.79 -8.89
C PHE A 86 -33.41 -8.33 -9.91
N LEU A 87 -33.17 -9.65 -9.95
CA LEU A 87 -32.26 -10.28 -10.88
C LEU A 87 -32.94 -10.54 -12.22
N LYS A 88 -32.50 -9.85 -13.27
CA LYS A 88 -33.03 -10.03 -14.63
C LYS A 88 -32.37 -11.23 -15.31
N GLU A 89 -31.03 -11.23 -15.36
CA GLU A 89 -30.25 -12.20 -16.12
C GLU A 89 -28.81 -12.27 -15.56
N ILE A 90 -28.18 -13.42 -15.74
CA ILE A 90 -26.74 -13.62 -15.47
C ILE A 90 -26.08 -13.99 -16.79
N GLU A 91 -25.23 -13.10 -17.29
CA GLU A 91 -24.45 -13.34 -18.50
C GLU A 91 -23.00 -13.74 -18.14
N PRO A 92 -22.46 -14.80 -18.76
CA PRO A 92 -21.07 -15.18 -18.55
C PRO A 92 -20.14 -14.15 -19.20
N LEU A 93 -19.21 -13.59 -18.40
CA LEU A 93 -18.18 -12.67 -18.86
C LEU A 93 -16.81 -13.33 -18.70
N LYS A 94 -16.05 -13.46 -19.78
CA LYS A 94 -14.66 -13.89 -19.75
C LYS A 94 -13.76 -12.69 -19.47
N HIS A 95 -13.07 -12.71 -18.34
CA HIS A 95 -12.10 -11.68 -17.97
C HIS A 95 -10.92 -12.31 -17.21
N GLU A 96 -9.83 -11.57 -17.10
CA GLU A 96 -8.67 -11.99 -16.31
C GLU A 96 -8.88 -11.65 -14.84
N VAL A 97 -8.56 -12.61 -13.96
CA VAL A 97 -8.62 -12.45 -12.50
C VAL A 97 -7.24 -12.66 -11.93
N GLY A 98 -6.78 -11.72 -11.10
CA GLY A 98 -5.51 -11.84 -10.39
C GLY A 98 -5.51 -13.03 -9.43
N THR A 99 -4.45 -13.81 -9.45
CA THR A 99 -4.26 -14.94 -8.53
C THR A 99 -2.92 -14.86 -7.83
N CYS A 100 -2.84 -15.41 -6.62
CA CYS A 100 -1.58 -15.54 -5.89
C CYS A 100 -0.62 -16.47 -6.66
N TYR A 101 0.59 -16.01 -6.93
CA TYR A 101 1.58 -16.80 -7.66
C TYR A 101 2.04 -18.07 -6.91
N ARG A 102 1.82 -18.14 -5.59
CA ARG A 102 2.20 -19.30 -4.76
C ARG A 102 1.10 -20.34 -4.62
N CYS A 103 -0.11 -19.90 -4.24
CA CYS A 103 -1.22 -20.83 -3.92
C CYS A 103 -2.36 -20.76 -4.92
N HIS A 104 -2.27 -19.90 -5.95
CA HIS A 104 -3.27 -19.70 -6.99
C HIS A 104 -4.67 -19.28 -6.48
N SER A 105 -4.78 -18.90 -5.21
CA SER A 105 -6.01 -18.33 -4.69
C SER A 105 -6.31 -17.00 -5.40
N THR A 106 -7.58 -16.74 -5.65
CA THR A 106 -8.05 -15.45 -6.19
C THR A 106 -7.68 -14.31 -5.25
N ILE A 107 -7.14 -13.24 -5.81
CA ILE A 107 -6.84 -12.01 -5.06
C ILE A 107 -8.13 -11.21 -4.92
N GLU A 108 -8.46 -10.89 -3.66
CA GLU A 108 -9.54 -9.95 -3.32
C GLU A 108 -8.89 -8.60 -2.96
N PRO A 109 -8.93 -7.59 -3.85
CA PRO A 109 -8.30 -6.30 -3.58
C PRO A 109 -8.93 -5.63 -2.36
N MET A 110 -8.09 -5.04 -1.51
CA MET A 110 -8.52 -4.29 -0.34
C MET A 110 -7.54 -3.16 -0.02
N VAL A 111 -8.08 -1.99 0.32
CA VAL A 111 -7.26 -0.87 0.80
C VAL A 111 -6.71 -1.19 2.18
N SER A 112 -5.41 -1.02 2.35
CA SER A 112 -4.71 -1.17 3.64
C SER A 112 -3.67 -0.07 3.80
N LYS A 113 -3.27 0.22 5.04
CA LYS A 113 -2.15 1.12 5.31
C LYS A 113 -0.86 0.49 4.84
N GLN A 114 -0.07 1.27 4.12
CA GLN A 114 1.22 0.86 3.60
C GLN A 114 2.20 2.03 3.67
N TRP A 115 3.49 1.72 3.73
CA TRP A 115 4.53 2.72 3.63
C TRP A 115 4.89 2.97 2.17
N PHE A 116 4.93 4.25 1.80
CA PHE A 116 5.27 4.68 0.45
C PHE A 116 6.43 5.66 0.45
N VAL A 117 7.28 5.53 -0.55
CA VAL A 117 8.24 6.57 -0.92
C VAL A 117 7.60 7.44 -1.99
N LYS A 118 7.54 8.77 -1.75
CA LYS A 118 7.17 9.74 -2.78
C LYS A 118 8.25 9.78 -3.86
N MET A 119 7.92 9.24 -5.03
CA MET A 119 8.89 9.08 -6.11
C MET A 119 9.09 10.35 -6.95
N GLU A 120 8.10 11.21 -7.08
CA GLU A 120 8.19 12.42 -7.90
C GLU A 120 9.38 13.32 -7.54
N PRO A 121 9.63 13.68 -6.26
CA PRO A 121 10.79 14.50 -5.87
C PRO A 121 12.14 13.86 -6.18
N LEU A 122 12.19 12.51 -6.22
CA LEU A 122 13.40 11.74 -6.55
C LEU A 122 13.59 11.59 -8.06
N ALA A 123 12.51 11.44 -8.79
CA ALA A 123 12.54 11.32 -10.25
C ALA A 123 12.92 12.64 -10.94
N LYS A 124 12.48 13.76 -10.40
CA LYS A 124 12.72 15.09 -11.01
C LYS A 124 14.19 15.40 -11.29
N PRO A 125 15.13 15.33 -10.32
CA PRO A 125 16.54 15.58 -10.59
C PRO A 125 17.15 14.57 -11.57
N ALA A 126 16.71 13.31 -11.52
CA ALA A 126 17.18 12.29 -12.46
C ALA A 126 16.72 12.57 -13.91
N ILE A 127 15.50 13.08 -14.10
CA ILE A 127 15.00 13.53 -15.41
C ILE A 127 15.84 14.73 -15.88
N GLU A 128 16.03 15.73 -15.01
CA GLU A 128 16.79 16.95 -15.34
C GLU A 128 18.22 16.66 -15.76
N SER A 129 18.92 15.72 -15.11
CA SER A 129 20.29 15.32 -15.47
C SER A 129 20.38 14.77 -16.89
N VAL A 130 19.36 14.01 -17.33
CA VAL A 130 19.30 13.52 -18.72
C VAL A 130 18.94 14.64 -19.69
N GLU A 131 17.97 15.50 -19.36
CA GLU A 131 17.58 16.63 -20.20
C GLU A 131 18.73 17.64 -20.40
N LYS A 132 19.58 17.85 -19.39
CA LYS A 132 20.77 18.68 -19.46
C LYS A 132 21.95 18.00 -20.18
N GLY A 133 21.84 16.69 -20.47
CA GLY A 133 22.90 15.91 -21.11
C GLY A 133 24.06 15.51 -20.20
N GLU A 134 23.88 15.61 -18.88
CA GLU A 134 24.82 15.16 -17.87
C GLU A 134 24.92 13.62 -17.89
N ILE A 135 23.75 12.96 -18.11
CA ILE A 135 23.65 11.52 -18.32
C ILE A 135 23.22 11.26 -19.76
N LYS A 136 23.96 10.38 -20.47
CA LYS A 136 23.68 10.02 -21.85
C LYS A 136 23.54 8.50 -21.99
N PHE A 137 22.52 8.07 -22.72
CA PHE A 137 22.31 6.66 -23.02
C PHE A 137 22.94 6.29 -24.38
N VAL A 138 23.64 5.18 -24.41
CA VAL A 138 24.24 4.62 -25.63
C VAL A 138 23.67 3.22 -25.85
N PRO A 139 22.94 2.97 -26.93
CA PRO A 139 22.49 3.91 -27.95
C PRO A 139 21.36 4.84 -27.46
N GLU A 140 21.25 6.01 -28.07
CA GLU A 140 20.34 7.12 -27.71
C GLU A 140 18.87 6.71 -27.61
N ARG A 141 18.44 5.69 -28.37
CA ARG A 141 17.05 5.18 -28.34
C ARG A 141 16.55 4.84 -26.94
N PHE A 142 17.42 4.48 -26.00
CA PHE A 142 17.06 4.16 -24.63
C PHE A 142 16.72 5.40 -23.78
N THR A 143 17.12 6.59 -24.20
CA THR A 143 16.71 7.84 -23.54
C THR A 143 15.19 7.96 -23.49
N LYS A 144 14.50 7.64 -24.59
CA LYS A 144 13.03 7.69 -24.64
C LYS A 144 12.40 6.72 -23.64
N ASN A 145 12.93 5.50 -23.51
CA ASN A 145 12.43 4.50 -22.57
C ASN A 145 12.63 4.97 -21.13
N TYR A 146 13.82 5.46 -20.79
CA TYR A 146 14.13 6.00 -19.48
C TYR A 146 13.19 7.16 -19.12
N MET A 147 13.06 8.15 -20.00
CA MET A 147 12.20 9.31 -19.78
C MET A 147 10.74 8.92 -19.59
N ASN A 148 10.26 7.94 -20.36
CA ASN A 148 8.89 7.44 -20.21
C ASN A 148 8.67 6.77 -18.84
N TRP A 149 9.63 5.98 -18.36
CA TRP A 149 9.58 5.38 -17.03
C TRP A 149 9.59 6.43 -15.93
N MET A 150 10.53 7.36 -15.98
CA MET A 150 10.73 8.37 -14.95
C MET A 150 9.56 9.37 -14.86
N LYS A 151 9.00 9.79 -16.01
CA LYS A 151 7.86 10.73 -16.06
C LYS A 151 6.53 10.09 -15.61
N ASN A 152 6.42 8.78 -15.70
CA ASN A 152 5.22 8.02 -15.30
C ASN A 152 5.45 7.21 -14.01
N THR A 153 6.52 7.51 -13.26
CA THR A 153 6.78 6.80 -12.02
C THR A 153 5.69 7.10 -10.99
N ARG A 154 5.27 6.05 -10.27
CA ARG A 154 4.29 6.15 -9.18
C ARG A 154 5.00 6.02 -7.85
N ASP A 155 4.34 6.45 -6.78
CA ASP A 155 4.84 6.25 -5.43
C ASP A 155 5.08 4.76 -5.17
N TRP A 156 6.23 4.45 -4.59
CA TRP A 156 6.68 3.09 -4.38
C TRP A 156 6.26 2.59 -3.01
N CYS A 157 5.40 1.56 -2.99
CA CYS A 157 5.08 0.85 -1.77
C CYS A 157 6.30 0.03 -1.31
N ILE A 158 6.83 0.34 -0.14
CA ILE A 158 8.03 -0.29 0.42
C ILE A 158 7.75 -1.27 1.54
N SER A 159 6.54 -1.33 2.06
CA SER A 159 6.17 -2.28 3.11
C SER A 159 5.76 -3.63 2.55
N ARG A 160 6.16 -4.69 3.24
CA ARG A 160 5.81 -6.09 2.94
C ARG A 160 5.40 -6.80 4.22
N GLN A 161 4.35 -7.59 4.14
CA GLN A 161 3.83 -8.41 5.25
C GLN A 161 4.54 -9.77 5.26
N LEU A 162 5.86 -9.74 5.49
CA LEU A 162 6.70 -10.93 5.53
C LEU A 162 7.13 -11.22 6.97
N TRP A 163 7.18 -12.49 7.33
CA TRP A 163 7.66 -12.92 8.63
C TRP A 163 9.16 -12.66 8.83
N TRP A 164 9.95 -12.72 7.76
CA TRP A 164 11.39 -12.52 7.78
C TRP A 164 11.81 -11.35 6.87
N GLY A 165 12.64 -10.46 7.39
CA GLY A 165 13.18 -9.32 6.68
C GLY A 165 13.61 -8.22 7.65
N HIS A 166 14.16 -7.13 7.11
CA HIS A 166 14.47 -5.94 7.89
C HIS A 166 13.19 -5.15 8.14
N GLN A 167 12.81 -5.08 9.39
CA GLN A 167 11.59 -4.46 9.86
C GLN A 167 11.62 -2.95 9.64
N ILE A 168 10.47 -2.36 9.34
CA ILE A 168 10.34 -0.91 9.16
C ILE A 168 10.72 -0.21 10.46
N PRO A 169 11.63 0.79 10.43
CA PRO A 169 12.13 1.48 11.62
C PRO A 169 11.16 2.59 12.07
N ALA A 170 9.91 2.22 12.29
CA ALA A 170 8.85 3.09 12.76
C ALA A 170 8.15 2.47 13.95
N TRP A 171 7.75 3.30 14.91
CA TRP A 171 7.08 2.91 16.16
C TRP A 171 5.82 3.75 16.36
N TYR A 172 4.77 3.11 16.80
CA TYR A 172 3.50 3.74 17.11
C TYR A 172 3.36 3.91 18.61
N CYS A 173 3.04 5.11 19.05
CA CYS A 173 2.77 5.36 20.45
C CYS A 173 1.36 4.92 20.81
N ASP A 174 1.22 3.96 21.73
CA ASP A 174 -0.09 3.44 22.16
C ASP A 174 -0.90 4.48 22.95
N ASP A 175 -0.22 5.47 23.58
CA ASP A 175 -0.88 6.49 24.39
C ASP A 175 -1.47 7.64 23.55
N CYS A 176 -0.78 8.09 22.50
CA CYS A 176 -1.21 9.27 21.72
C CYS A 176 -1.32 9.05 20.19
N GLY A 177 -1.02 7.85 19.69
CA GLY A 177 -1.10 7.52 18.26
C GLY A 177 0.01 8.13 17.39
N GLU A 178 1.01 8.79 17.97
CA GLU A 178 2.12 9.38 17.23
C GLU A 178 2.99 8.31 16.56
N THR A 179 3.42 8.57 15.33
CA THR A 179 4.35 7.70 14.61
C THR A 179 5.77 8.25 14.73
N VAL A 180 6.67 7.47 15.30
CA VAL A 180 8.07 7.83 15.53
C VAL A 180 8.96 7.02 14.59
N VAL A 181 9.69 7.69 13.70
CA VAL A 181 10.68 7.06 12.83
C VAL A 181 12.07 7.30 13.41
N ALA A 182 12.84 6.24 13.67
CA ALA A 182 14.15 6.33 14.30
C ALA A 182 15.10 5.24 13.83
N LYS A 183 16.41 5.45 13.90
CA LYS A 183 17.44 4.44 13.56
C LYS A 183 17.49 3.27 14.55
N SER A 184 17.04 3.49 15.76
CA SER A 184 16.97 2.48 16.83
C SER A 184 15.69 2.70 17.63
N ALA A 185 15.23 1.67 18.35
CA ALA A 185 14.02 1.74 19.16
C ALA A 185 14.07 2.94 20.12
N PRO A 186 13.11 3.88 20.02
CA PRO A 186 13.04 5.02 20.92
C PRO A 186 12.59 4.58 22.32
N CYS A 187 13.14 5.18 23.36
CA CYS A 187 12.74 4.89 24.73
C CYS A 187 11.42 5.57 25.13
N THR A 188 11.12 6.71 24.52
CA THR A 188 9.94 7.52 24.84
C THR A 188 9.37 8.18 23.59
N CYS A 189 8.07 8.40 23.60
CA CYS A 189 7.41 9.17 22.56
C CYS A 189 7.80 10.66 22.64
N PRO A 190 8.29 11.27 21.56
CA PRO A 190 8.69 12.68 21.56
C PRO A 190 7.52 13.65 21.76
N LYS A 191 6.28 13.22 21.52
CA LYS A 191 5.09 14.05 21.61
C LYS A 191 4.45 14.05 22.99
N CYS A 192 4.31 12.88 23.64
CA CYS A 192 3.60 12.75 24.93
C CYS A 192 4.48 12.24 26.07
N GLY A 193 5.73 11.83 25.80
CA GLY A 193 6.61 11.23 26.80
C GLY A 193 6.27 9.78 27.18
N GLY A 194 5.22 9.19 26.59
CA GLY A 194 4.81 7.81 26.86
C GLY A 194 5.90 6.80 26.46
N THR A 195 5.95 5.68 27.18
CA THR A 195 6.96 4.62 26.98
C THR A 195 6.43 3.40 26.23
N LYS A 196 5.12 3.38 25.95
CA LYS A 196 4.49 2.29 25.21
C LYS A 196 4.59 2.56 23.70
N LEU A 197 5.60 1.98 23.09
CA LEU A 197 5.89 2.13 21.67
C LEU A 197 5.92 0.76 21.02
N THR A 198 5.05 0.54 20.04
CA THR A 198 4.95 -0.70 19.27
C THR A 198 5.59 -0.49 17.90
N GLN A 199 6.58 -1.31 17.54
CA GLN A 199 7.21 -1.24 16.21
C GLN A 199 6.26 -1.72 15.13
N ASP A 200 6.34 -1.10 13.97
CA ASP A 200 5.62 -1.54 12.77
C ASP A 200 5.96 -3.00 12.46
N PRO A 201 4.97 -3.89 12.29
CA PRO A 201 5.22 -5.32 12.05
C PRO A 201 5.72 -5.63 10.65
N ASP A 202 5.56 -4.70 9.70
CA ASP A 202 5.95 -4.89 8.31
C ASP A 202 7.46 -4.86 8.12
N THR A 203 7.92 -5.46 7.05
CA THR A 203 9.31 -5.44 6.62
C THR A 203 9.48 -4.55 5.38
N LEU A 204 10.68 -4.04 5.17
CA LEU A 204 11.01 -3.28 3.98
C LEU A 204 11.11 -4.21 2.76
N ASP A 205 10.72 -3.71 1.60
CA ASP A 205 10.96 -4.34 0.31
C ASP A 205 12.46 -4.63 0.13
N THR A 206 12.78 -5.79 -0.40
CA THR A 206 14.17 -6.21 -0.70
C THR A 206 14.90 -5.19 -1.58
N TRP A 207 14.20 -4.58 -2.53
CA TRP A 207 14.78 -3.56 -3.41
C TRP A 207 15.17 -2.28 -2.68
N PHE A 208 14.60 -2.01 -1.51
CA PHE A 208 14.95 -0.84 -0.71
C PHE A 208 16.42 -0.89 -0.26
N SER A 209 16.87 -2.02 0.25
CA SER A 209 18.28 -2.22 0.61
C SER A 209 19.16 -2.52 -0.60
N SER A 210 18.65 -3.22 -1.62
CA SER A 210 19.40 -3.52 -2.84
C SER A 210 19.84 -2.27 -3.59
N ALA A 211 19.04 -1.20 -3.54
CA ALA A 211 19.40 0.08 -4.15
C ALA A 211 20.63 0.75 -3.50
N LEU A 212 21.00 0.36 -2.29
CA LEU A 212 22.16 0.89 -1.58
C LEU A 212 23.48 0.21 -1.99
N TRP A 213 23.42 -0.93 -2.69
CA TRP A 213 24.58 -1.76 -3.00
C TRP A 213 25.74 -1.01 -3.66
N PRO A 214 25.54 -0.10 -4.64
CA PRO A 214 26.64 0.58 -5.33
C PRO A 214 27.58 1.37 -4.44
N PHE A 215 27.16 1.75 -3.25
CA PHE A 215 27.97 2.53 -2.31
C PHE A 215 28.09 1.88 -0.93
N SER A 216 27.11 1.07 -0.49
CA SER A 216 27.17 0.39 0.81
C SER A 216 28.31 -0.63 0.90
N THR A 217 28.61 -1.31 -0.22
CA THR A 217 29.73 -2.26 -0.32
C THR A 217 31.10 -1.59 -0.31
N LEU A 218 31.16 -0.28 -0.54
CA LEU A 218 32.36 0.53 -0.55
C LEU A 218 32.60 1.23 0.81
N GLY A 219 31.85 0.87 1.82
CA GLY A 219 32.04 1.35 3.19
C GLY A 219 31.08 2.44 3.66
N TRP A 220 30.12 2.88 2.82
CA TRP A 220 29.04 3.79 3.28
C TRP A 220 28.29 3.16 4.48
N PRO A 221 27.90 3.90 5.52
CA PRO A 221 27.87 5.37 5.62
C PRO A 221 29.16 6.05 6.13
N ASN A 222 30.30 5.36 6.17
CA ASN A 222 31.57 5.99 6.47
C ASN A 222 32.07 6.75 5.20
N GLU A 223 31.84 8.04 5.18
CA GLU A 223 32.25 8.92 4.06
C GLU A 223 33.78 9.02 3.90
N GLU A 224 34.55 8.63 4.94
CA GLU A 224 36.00 8.62 4.92
C GLU A 224 36.58 7.32 4.36
N SER A 225 35.76 6.34 3.99
CA SER A 225 36.22 5.09 3.35
C SER A 225 37.02 5.39 2.07
N GLU A 226 38.21 4.82 1.98
CA GLU A 226 39.09 4.97 0.80
C GLU A 226 38.42 4.40 -0.47
N ASP A 227 37.78 3.23 -0.35
CA ASP A 227 37.08 2.61 -1.46
C ASP A 227 35.91 3.45 -1.95
N LEU A 228 35.14 4.04 -1.03
CA LEU A 228 34.02 4.91 -1.38
C LEU A 228 34.51 6.17 -2.13
N LYS A 229 35.56 6.81 -1.65
CA LYS A 229 36.13 8.01 -2.29
C LYS A 229 36.74 7.71 -3.66
N TYR A 230 37.28 6.50 -3.84
CA TYR A 230 37.96 6.12 -5.09
C TYR A 230 36.96 5.62 -6.16
N PHE A 231 36.00 4.79 -5.78
CA PHE A 231 35.12 4.09 -6.73
C PHE A 231 33.75 4.75 -6.91
N TYR A 232 33.35 5.67 -6.04
CA TYR A 232 32.03 6.30 -6.10
C TYR A 232 32.13 7.83 -6.07
N PRO A 233 31.38 8.57 -6.91
CA PRO A 233 30.54 8.05 -8.01
C PRO A 233 31.33 7.51 -9.18
N THR A 234 30.77 6.55 -9.90
CA THR A 234 31.33 6.04 -11.15
C THR A 234 30.96 6.97 -12.32
N ASN A 235 31.86 7.04 -13.31
CA ASN A 235 31.63 7.82 -14.55
C ASN A 235 30.88 7.01 -15.60
#